data_a368314452ac340a8ffad60cefe168d8
#
_entry.id   a368314452ac340a8ffad60cefe168d8
#
_cell.length_a   1.000
_cell.length_b   1.000
_cell.length_c   1.000
_cell.angle_alpha   90.00
_cell.angle_beta   90.00
_cell.angle_gamma   90.00
#
_symmetry.space_group_name_H-M   'P 1'
#
loop_
_entity.id
_entity.type
_entity.pdbx_description
1 polymer ?
#
loop_
_entity_poly.entity_id
_entity_poly.type
_entity_poly.pdbx_seq_one_letter_code
_entity_poly.pdbx_strand_id
1 'polypeptide(L)'
;MPLFTELYMPTKPIPHSLIKFEDAPRYSPSVSEGLTAAQIKERQRNGYTNFNATVKTKSVSKIILTNTLSVFNFVNIIIAAALLYVGSYKNTTFMLVILCNIAIGVFQELCAKKAVEKLSFVSQAKATVLRSGKTEEIPVDEVLLDDIVILKSGSQLFADCVILQGECEVNESFVTGEAESVFKHIGDALLSGSFIASGECIARADKIADRTYISSISRSAKTIRKT
;
A
#
# COMPACT_ATOMS: atom_id res chain seq x y z
N MET A 1 -30.62 29.09 20.08
CA MET A 1 -30.37 27.69 19.78
C MET A 1 -29.11 27.59 18.96
N PRO A 2 -27.97 27.16 19.49
CA PRO A 2 -26.74 27.12 18.74
C PRO A 2 -26.55 25.77 18.06
N LEU A 3 -26.27 25.85 16.77
CA LEU A 3 -25.76 24.78 15.93
C LEU A 3 -24.38 24.34 16.43
N PHE A 4 -24.27 23.15 16.95
CA PHE A 4 -23.01 22.46 17.14
C PHE A 4 -22.56 21.88 15.78
N THR A 5 -21.77 22.65 15.06
CA THR A 5 -20.93 22.11 13.99
C THR A 5 -19.73 21.48 14.66
N GLU A 6 -19.78 20.17 14.95
CA GLU A 6 -18.59 19.42 15.34
C GLU A 6 -17.57 19.50 14.20
N LEU A 7 -16.54 20.26 14.48
CA LEU A 7 -15.33 20.36 13.66
C LEU A 7 -14.68 18.99 13.60
N TYR A 8 -14.91 18.25 12.50
CA TYR A 8 -14.21 17.03 12.18
C TYR A 8 -12.73 17.36 11.91
N MET A 9 -11.91 17.31 12.96
CA MET A 9 -10.47 17.31 12.81
C MET A 9 -10.05 15.89 12.38
N PRO A 10 -9.44 15.71 11.20
CA PRO A 10 -8.85 14.43 10.84
C PRO A 10 -7.68 14.17 11.80
N THR A 11 -7.87 13.26 12.74
CA THR A 11 -6.77 12.70 13.53
C THR A 11 -5.79 12.09 12.55
N LYS A 12 -4.52 12.53 12.59
CA LYS A 12 -3.45 11.95 11.77
C LYS A 12 -3.53 10.43 11.84
N PRO A 13 -3.54 9.71 10.70
CA PRO A 13 -3.58 8.25 10.73
C PRO A 13 -2.39 7.74 11.55
N ILE A 14 -2.68 6.80 12.45
CA ILE A 14 -1.66 6.15 13.27
C ILE A 14 -0.65 5.49 12.32
N PRO A 15 0.67 5.72 12.46
CA PRO A 15 1.66 5.06 11.62
C PRO A 15 1.51 3.54 11.75
N HIS A 16 1.38 2.81 10.64
CA HIS A 16 1.19 1.36 10.63
C HIS A 16 2.25 0.59 11.45
N SER A 17 3.46 1.14 11.59
CA SER A 17 4.53 0.58 12.41
C SER A 17 4.22 0.52 13.92
N LEU A 18 3.22 1.29 14.38
CA LEU A 18 2.81 1.35 15.79
C LEU A 18 1.53 0.53 16.07
N ILE A 19 0.88 -0.02 15.05
CA ILE A 19 -0.35 -0.77 15.20
C ILE A 19 -0.01 -2.19 15.64
N LYS A 20 -0.45 -2.57 16.84
CA LYS A 20 -0.34 -3.93 17.38
C LYS A 20 -1.59 -4.73 17.00
N PHE A 21 -1.55 -5.45 15.89
CA PHE A 21 -2.65 -6.29 15.45
C PHE A 21 -2.94 -7.48 16.38
N GLU A 22 -1.97 -7.90 17.21
CA GLU A 22 -2.11 -9.02 18.16
C GLU A 22 -3.12 -8.71 19.26
N ASP A 23 -3.19 -7.44 19.65
CA ASP A 23 -4.09 -6.97 20.70
C ASP A 23 -5.46 -6.53 20.14
N ALA A 24 -5.69 -6.68 18.82
CA ALA A 24 -6.94 -6.27 18.18
C ALA A 24 -8.08 -7.19 18.66
N PRO A 25 -9.17 -6.65 19.20
CA PRO A 25 -10.35 -7.44 19.48
C PRO A 25 -10.86 -8.09 18.21
N ARG A 26 -11.05 -9.42 18.19
CA ARG A 26 -11.51 -10.14 17.00
C ARG A 26 -13.03 -10.10 16.93
N TYR A 27 -13.51 -9.83 15.72
CA TYR A 27 -14.93 -9.94 15.41
C TYR A 27 -15.21 -11.24 14.69
N SER A 28 -16.40 -11.80 14.92
CA SER A 28 -16.91 -12.96 14.20
C SER A 28 -18.21 -12.57 13.48
N PRO A 29 -18.12 -11.75 12.43
CA PRO A 29 -19.30 -11.31 11.70
C PRO A 29 -19.99 -12.50 11.04
N SER A 30 -21.30 -12.42 10.90
CA SER A 30 -22.07 -13.45 10.21
C SER A 30 -21.80 -13.41 8.71
N VAL A 31 -21.88 -14.55 8.07
CA VAL A 31 -21.72 -14.69 6.61
C VAL A 31 -22.82 -13.97 5.82
N SER A 32 -23.93 -13.61 6.48
CA SER A 32 -25.09 -12.92 5.85
C SER A 32 -25.02 -11.39 6.00
N GLU A 33 -24.37 -10.87 7.03
CA GLU A 33 -24.37 -9.43 7.33
C GLU A 33 -22.99 -8.77 7.19
N GLY A 34 -21.92 -9.53 7.46
CA GLY A 34 -20.57 -8.98 7.47
C GLY A 34 -20.33 -8.02 8.65
N LEU A 35 -19.31 -7.16 8.54
CA LEU A 35 -19.03 -6.13 9.55
C LEU A 35 -20.13 -5.05 9.56
N THR A 36 -20.54 -4.64 10.76
CA THR A 36 -21.46 -3.51 10.94
C THR A 36 -20.77 -2.16 10.72
N ALA A 37 -21.54 -1.11 10.41
CA ALA A 37 -21.02 0.23 10.20
C ALA A 37 -20.20 0.78 11.40
N ALA A 38 -20.57 0.40 12.63
CA ALA A 38 -19.81 0.77 13.83
C ALA A 38 -18.44 0.09 13.89
N GLN A 39 -18.40 -1.22 13.62
CA GLN A 39 -17.17 -2.01 13.57
C GLN A 39 -16.23 -1.54 12.45
N ILE A 40 -16.77 -1.20 11.27
CA ILE A 40 -16.00 -0.64 10.16
C ILE A 40 -15.31 0.65 10.59
N LYS A 41 -16.04 1.60 11.16
CA LYS A 41 -15.47 2.87 11.63
C LYS A 41 -14.40 2.65 12.71
N GLU A 42 -14.62 1.72 13.63
CA GLU A 42 -13.65 1.38 14.66
C GLU A 42 -12.37 0.80 14.06
N ARG A 43 -12.48 -0.17 13.11
CA ARG A 43 -11.34 -0.74 12.41
C ARG A 43 -10.53 0.31 11.64
N GLN A 44 -11.23 1.21 10.94
CA GLN A 44 -10.60 2.31 10.21
C GLN A 44 -9.87 3.29 11.14
N ARG A 45 -10.48 3.68 12.27
CA ARG A 45 -9.85 4.57 13.26
C ARG A 45 -8.59 3.96 13.87
N ASN A 46 -8.61 2.67 14.15
CA ASN A 46 -7.50 1.95 14.74
C ASN A 46 -6.44 1.53 13.69
N GLY A 47 -6.68 1.80 12.38
CA GLY A 47 -5.75 1.49 11.31
C GLY A 47 -5.66 0.02 10.95
N TYR A 48 -6.64 -0.80 11.31
CA TYR A 48 -6.69 -2.23 10.95
C TYR A 48 -7.14 -2.43 9.51
N THR A 49 -6.42 -1.78 8.57
CA THR A 49 -6.64 -1.84 7.13
C THR A 49 -5.55 -2.64 6.45
N ASN A 50 -5.85 -3.24 5.30
CA ASN A 50 -4.88 -3.99 4.49
C ASN A 50 -3.96 -3.06 3.69
N PHE A 51 -3.57 -1.94 4.30
CA PHE A 51 -2.68 -0.99 3.66
C PHE A 51 -1.28 -1.60 3.49
N ASN A 52 -1.02 -2.13 2.32
CA ASN A 52 0.33 -2.42 1.89
C ASN A 52 0.94 -1.12 1.38
N ALA A 53 2.09 -0.73 1.91
CA ALA A 53 2.83 0.44 1.44
C ALA A 53 3.13 0.29 -0.05
N THR A 54 2.13 0.62 -0.87
CA THR A 54 2.23 0.73 -2.32
C THR A 54 3.45 1.59 -2.65
N VAL A 55 4.08 1.32 -3.76
CA VAL A 55 5.31 1.92 -4.28
C VAL A 55 5.54 3.32 -3.70
N LYS A 56 6.41 3.42 -2.68
CA LYS A 56 6.75 4.71 -2.06
C LYS A 56 7.47 5.55 -3.10
N THR A 57 6.72 6.39 -3.79
CA THR A 57 7.32 7.39 -4.66
C THR A 57 8.06 8.42 -3.80
N LYS A 58 9.16 8.96 -4.32
CA LYS A 58 9.91 10.01 -3.61
C LYS A 58 8.99 11.21 -3.32
N SER A 59 9.13 11.81 -2.15
CA SER A 59 8.44 13.08 -1.86
C SER A 59 8.94 14.20 -2.76
N VAL A 60 8.10 15.18 -3.06
CA VAL A 60 8.46 16.33 -3.90
C VAL A 60 9.70 17.06 -3.34
N SER A 61 9.75 17.26 -2.03
CA SER A 61 10.90 17.87 -1.36
C SER A 61 12.19 17.09 -1.58
N LYS A 62 12.11 15.74 -1.56
CA LYS A 62 13.28 14.89 -1.81
C LYS A 62 13.72 14.95 -3.26
N ILE A 63 12.79 15.06 -4.20
CA ILE A 63 13.09 15.24 -5.63
C ILE A 63 13.86 16.54 -5.85
N ILE A 64 13.34 17.66 -5.32
CA ILE A 64 13.99 18.96 -5.43
C ILE A 64 15.39 18.92 -4.81
N LEU A 65 15.50 18.40 -3.59
CA LEU A 65 16.76 18.33 -2.88
C LEU A 65 17.82 17.50 -3.62
N THR A 66 17.42 16.33 -4.14
CA THR A 66 18.36 15.44 -4.87
C THR A 66 18.84 16.05 -6.17
N ASN A 67 17.97 16.77 -6.90
CA ASN A 67 18.36 17.45 -8.13
C ASN A 67 19.19 18.71 -7.89
N THR A 68 18.98 19.39 -6.75
CA THR A 68 19.73 20.60 -6.42
C THR A 68 21.09 20.28 -5.79
N LEU A 69 21.12 19.36 -4.82
CA LEU A 69 22.35 18.98 -4.09
C LEU A 69 23.08 17.78 -4.73
N SER A 70 23.30 17.83 -6.03
CA SER A 70 24.19 16.87 -6.69
C SER A 70 25.65 17.28 -6.50
N VAL A 71 26.57 16.31 -6.48
CA VAL A 71 28.02 16.57 -6.40
C VAL A 71 28.46 17.52 -7.50
N PHE A 72 27.91 17.36 -8.71
CA PHE A 72 28.17 18.26 -9.85
C PHE A 72 27.77 19.69 -9.55
N ASN A 73 26.56 19.93 -9.04
CA ASN A 73 26.08 21.27 -8.70
C ASN A 73 26.90 21.89 -7.57
N PHE A 74 27.31 21.11 -6.58
CA PHE A 74 28.15 21.55 -5.47
C PHE A 74 29.52 22.08 -5.97
N VAL A 75 30.17 21.33 -6.85
CA VAL A 75 31.45 21.78 -7.44
C VAL A 75 31.25 23.09 -8.22
N ASN A 76 30.19 23.19 -9.03
CA ASN A 76 29.91 24.39 -9.80
C ASN A 76 29.61 25.63 -8.90
N ILE A 77 28.94 25.42 -7.76
CA ILE A 77 28.71 26.50 -6.78
C ILE A 77 30.05 27.02 -6.24
N ILE A 78 31.00 26.12 -5.94
CA ILE A 78 32.34 26.52 -5.46
C ILE A 78 33.06 27.32 -6.56
N ILE A 79 33.01 26.88 -7.81
CA ILE A 79 33.64 27.57 -8.94
C ILE A 79 32.99 28.95 -9.11
N ALA A 80 31.66 29.06 -9.06
CA ALA A 80 30.97 30.34 -9.15
C ALA A 80 31.38 31.30 -8.04
N ALA A 81 31.47 30.82 -6.81
CA ALA A 81 31.93 31.63 -5.66
C ALA A 81 33.35 32.14 -5.85
N ALA A 82 34.26 31.30 -6.35
CA ALA A 82 35.62 31.69 -6.66
C ALA A 82 35.69 32.77 -7.78
N LEU A 83 34.90 32.63 -8.84
CA LEU A 83 34.81 33.62 -9.92
C LEU A 83 34.25 34.96 -9.46
N LEU A 84 33.26 34.93 -8.57
CA LEU A 84 32.69 36.14 -7.98
C LEU A 84 33.71 36.83 -7.06
N TYR A 85 34.48 36.07 -6.30
CA TYR A 85 35.54 36.59 -5.45
C TYR A 85 36.63 37.32 -6.25
N VAL A 86 36.98 36.79 -7.43
CA VAL A 86 37.97 37.42 -8.32
C VAL A 86 37.36 38.59 -9.15
N GLY A 87 36.05 38.85 -9.01
CA GLY A 87 35.38 39.92 -9.74
C GLY A 87 35.05 39.59 -11.22
N SER A 88 35.12 38.30 -11.59
CA SER A 88 34.92 37.85 -13.00
C SER A 88 33.44 37.51 -13.28
N TYR A 89 32.55 38.50 -13.20
CA TYR A 89 31.10 38.34 -13.31
C TYR A 89 30.67 37.77 -14.68
N LYS A 90 31.37 38.10 -15.74
CA LYS A 90 31.03 37.62 -17.10
C LYS A 90 31.14 36.10 -17.25
N ASN A 91 32.02 35.49 -16.48
CA ASN A 91 32.26 34.04 -16.51
C ASN A 91 31.27 33.23 -15.66
N THR A 92 30.34 33.89 -14.94
CA THR A 92 29.31 33.20 -14.14
C THR A 92 28.07 32.85 -14.92
N THR A 93 28.02 33.16 -16.24
CA THR A 93 26.88 32.87 -17.13
C THR A 93 26.51 31.37 -17.16
N PHE A 94 27.48 30.47 -16.93
CA PHE A 94 27.21 29.03 -16.84
C PHE A 94 26.25 28.67 -15.70
N MET A 95 26.09 29.49 -14.67
CA MET A 95 25.13 29.27 -13.60
C MET A 95 23.69 29.25 -14.10
N LEU A 96 23.37 30.01 -15.17
CA LEU A 96 22.06 29.97 -15.80
C LEU A 96 21.78 28.57 -16.39
N VAL A 97 22.79 27.98 -17.04
CA VAL A 97 22.66 26.61 -17.60
C VAL A 97 22.40 25.59 -16.48
N ILE A 98 23.09 25.71 -15.35
CA ILE A 98 22.91 24.83 -14.19
C ILE A 98 21.49 24.98 -13.64
N LEU A 99 20.99 26.21 -13.52
CA LEU A 99 19.63 26.48 -13.05
C LEU A 99 18.58 25.84 -13.98
N CYS A 100 18.77 25.99 -15.30
CA CYS A 100 17.92 25.36 -16.30
C CYS A 100 17.95 23.82 -16.18
N ASN A 101 19.13 23.23 -16.01
CA ASN A 101 19.29 21.77 -15.83
C ASN A 101 18.57 21.27 -14.57
N ILE A 102 18.68 21.98 -13.45
CA ILE A 102 17.95 21.65 -12.22
C ILE A 102 16.43 21.71 -12.46
N ALA A 103 15.95 22.77 -13.11
CA ALA A 103 14.53 22.95 -13.39
C ALA A 103 13.99 21.83 -14.30
N ILE A 104 14.72 21.47 -15.36
CA ILE A 104 14.38 20.37 -16.26
C ILE A 104 14.37 19.03 -15.51
N GLY A 105 15.41 18.74 -14.71
CA GLY A 105 15.51 17.51 -13.94
C GLY A 105 14.35 17.34 -12.94
N VAL A 106 14.02 18.40 -12.20
CA VAL A 106 12.87 18.40 -11.27
C VAL A 106 11.57 18.18 -12.05
N PHE A 107 11.37 18.87 -13.16
CA PHE A 107 10.16 18.73 -13.98
C PHE A 107 10.00 17.30 -14.51
N GLN A 108 11.06 16.72 -15.08
CA GLN A 108 11.04 15.34 -15.59
C GLN A 108 10.73 14.32 -14.49
N GLU A 109 11.35 14.45 -13.31
CA GLU A 109 11.13 13.52 -12.19
C GLU A 109 9.72 13.68 -11.61
N LEU A 110 9.14 14.89 -11.57
CA LEU A 110 7.75 15.12 -11.19
C LEU A 110 6.77 14.52 -12.20
N CYS A 111 7.04 14.65 -13.51
CA CYS A 111 6.22 14.01 -14.54
C CYS A 111 6.28 12.48 -14.43
N ALA A 112 7.47 11.92 -14.26
CA ALA A 112 7.64 10.46 -14.04
C ALA A 112 6.91 9.98 -12.80
N LYS A 113 7.01 10.72 -11.67
CA LYS A 113 6.26 10.42 -10.45
C LYS A 113 4.75 10.39 -10.70
N LYS A 114 4.19 11.41 -11.34
CA LYS A 114 2.75 11.45 -11.67
C LYS A 114 2.33 10.29 -12.57
N ALA A 115 3.15 9.91 -13.55
CA ALA A 115 2.86 8.78 -14.43
C ALA A 115 2.82 7.46 -13.65
N VAL A 116 3.79 7.21 -12.76
CA VAL A 116 3.81 6.01 -11.90
C VAL A 116 2.61 5.98 -10.96
N GLU A 117 2.28 7.10 -10.31
CA GLU A 117 1.12 7.20 -9.44
C GLU A 117 -0.20 6.93 -10.21
N LYS A 118 -0.35 7.50 -11.40
CA LYS A 118 -1.54 7.26 -12.24
C LYS A 118 -1.68 5.78 -12.64
N LEU A 119 -0.60 5.11 -13.00
CA LEU A 119 -0.61 3.68 -13.32
C LEU A 119 -0.95 2.84 -12.07
N SER A 120 -0.45 3.23 -10.91
CA SER A 120 -0.76 2.56 -9.65
C SER A 120 -2.25 2.63 -9.30
N PHE A 121 -2.92 3.76 -9.55
CA PHE A 121 -4.36 3.91 -9.36
C PHE A 121 -5.19 3.06 -10.33
N VAL A 122 -4.78 2.95 -11.58
CA VAL A 122 -5.51 2.16 -12.60
C VAL A 122 -5.40 0.66 -12.36
N SER A 123 -4.32 0.22 -11.71
CA SER A 123 -4.02 -1.19 -11.42
C SER A 123 -4.39 -1.62 -9.99
N GLN A 124 -5.16 -0.85 -9.25
CA GLN A 124 -5.60 -1.28 -7.92
C GLN A 124 -6.52 -2.48 -8.04
N ALA A 125 -6.05 -3.63 -7.52
CA ALA A 125 -6.89 -4.79 -7.37
C ALA A 125 -8.07 -4.46 -6.45
N LYS A 126 -9.25 -4.97 -6.80
CA LYS A 126 -10.47 -4.81 -6.03
C LYS A 126 -10.78 -6.09 -5.27
N ALA A 127 -11.39 -5.93 -4.12
CA ALA A 127 -11.94 -6.99 -3.31
C ALA A 127 -13.45 -6.85 -3.23
N THR A 128 -14.16 -7.96 -3.35
CA THR A 128 -15.61 -8.02 -3.10
C THR A 128 -15.82 -8.36 -1.63
N VAL A 129 -16.42 -7.45 -0.88
CA VAL A 129 -16.68 -7.62 0.56
C VAL A 129 -18.16 -7.53 0.87
N LEU A 130 -18.55 -8.18 1.97
CA LEU A 130 -19.89 -8.09 2.54
C LEU A 130 -19.84 -7.24 3.80
N ARG A 131 -20.54 -6.10 3.80
CA ARG A 131 -20.61 -5.16 4.93
C ARG A 131 -22.05 -4.70 5.15
N SER A 132 -22.52 -4.76 6.38
CA SER A 132 -23.90 -4.35 6.73
C SER A 132 -24.97 -4.96 5.82
N GLY A 133 -24.83 -6.23 5.46
CA GLY A 133 -25.74 -6.97 4.59
C GLY A 133 -25.69 -6.59 3.10
N LYS A 134 -24.70 -5.78 2.68
CA LYS A 134 -24.51 -5.38 1.28
C LYS A 134 -23.16 -5.83 0.75
N THR A 135 -23.16 -6.36 -0.46
CA THR A 135 -21.94 -6.67 -1.20
C THR A 135 -21.45 -5.42 -1.92
N GLU A 136 -20.18 -5.09 -1.72
CA GLU A 136 -19.52 -3.94 -2.35
C GLU A 136 -18.13 -4.30 -2.86
N GLU A 137 -17.70 -3.66 -3.95
CA GLU A 137 -16.33 -3.74 -4.44
C GLU A 137 -15.52 -2.58 -3.90
N ILE A 138 -14.46 -2.88 -3.17
CA ILE A 138 -13.56 -1.89 -2.59
C ILE A 138 -12.12 -2.12 -3.04
N PRO A 139 -11.26 -1.10 -3.03
CA PRO A 139 -9.82 -1.28 -3.18
C PRO A 139 -9.28 -2.25 -2.13
N VAL A 140 -8.31 -3.09 -2.52
CA VAL A 140 -7.71 -4.10 -1.64
C VAL A 140 -7.10 -3.50 -0.36
N ASP A 141 -6.59 -2.29 -0.44
CA ASP A 141 -6.00 -1.54 0.69
C ASP A 141 -7.04 -1.05 1.70
N GLU A 142 -8.32 -0.99 1.33
CA GLU A 142 -9.42 -0.61 2.22
C GLU A 142 -10.07 -1.81 2.93
N VAL A 143 -9.62 -3.03 2.63
CA VAL A 143 -10.07 -4.22 3.33
C VAL A 143 -9.62 -4.18 4.79
N LEU A 144 -10.51 -4.54 5.68
CA LEU A 144 -10.31 -4.48 7.11
C LEU A 144 -10.06 -5.88 7.70
N LEU A 145 -9.43 -5.90 8.86
CA LEU A 145 -9.33 -7.12 9.66
C LEU A 145 -10.74 -7.61 10.02
N ASP A 146 -11.00 -8.90 9.86
CA ASP A 146 -12.29 -9.59 10.03
C ASP A 146 -13.37 -9.24 8.99
N ASP A 147 -13.04 -8.56 7.86
CA ASP A 147 -13.98 -8.42 6.75
C ASP A 147 -14.40 -9.77 6.19
N ILE A 148 -15.66 -9.86 5.78
CA ILE A 148 -16.14 -10.99 5.01
C ILE A 148 -15.90 -10.72 3.54
N VAL A 149 -15.11 -11.56 2.91
CA VAL A 149 -14.75 -11.46 1.49
C VAL A 149 -15.41 -12.57 0.69
N ILE A 150 -15.88 -12.23 -0.50
CA ILE A 150 -16.46 -13.16 -1.46
C ILE A 150 -15.41 -13.42 -2.53
N LEU A 151 -14.99 -14.67 -2.65
CA LEU A 151 -13.94 -15.12 -3.54
C LEU A 151 -14.52 -16.04 -4.59
N LYS A 152 -14.25 -15.73 -5.87
CA LYS A 152 -14.70 -16.48 -7.04
C LYS A 152 -13.52 -16.94 -7.87
N SER A 153 -13.75 -17.86 -8.78
CA SER A 153 -12.74 -18.26 -9.76
C SER A 153 -12.09 -17.05 -10.42
N GLY A 154 -10.75 -17.02 -10.45
CA GLY A 154 -9.93 -15.90 -10.93
C GLY A 154 -9.65 -14.81 -9.87
N SER A 155 -10.25 -14.87 -8.69
CA SER A 155 -9.93 -13.93 -7.60
C SER A 155 -8.52 -14.17 -7.07
N GLN A 156 -7.75 -13.09 -6.92
CA GLN A 156 -6.47 -13.10 -6.21
C GLN A 156 -6.67 -12.84 -4.73
N LEU A 157 -5.99 -13.61 -3.89
CA LEU A 157 -6.00 -13.43 -2.44
C LEU A 157 -5.03 -12.32 -2.02
N PHE A 158 -5.55 -11.28 -1.42
CA PHE A 158 -4.82 -10.09 -0.96
C PHE A 158 -4.52 -10.12 0.54
N ALA A 159 -5.15 -11.02 1.27
CA ALA A 159 -5.01 -11.23 2.72
C ALA A 159 -5.00 -12.72 3.01
N ASP A 160 -4.49 -13.11 4.17
CA ASP A 160 -4.71 -14.48 4.64
C ASP A 160 -6.14 -14.56 5.18
N CYS A 161 -6.92 -15.50 4.65
CA CYS A 161 -8.33 -15.64 4.97
C CYS A 161 -8.63 -17.03 5.53
N VAL A 162 -9.78 -17.19 6.17
CA VAL A 162 -10.31 -18.49 6.63
C VAL A 162 -11.67 -18.70 5.98
N ILE A 163 -11.89 -19.84 5.34
CA ILE A 163 -13.16 -20.15 4.68
C ILE A 163 -14.24 -20.36 5.73
N LEU A 164 -15.34 -19.64 5.60
CA LEU A 164 -16.52 -19.74 6.45
C LEU A 164 -17.66 -20.52 5.77
N GLN A 165 -17.75 -20.42 4.42
CA GLN A 165 -18.79 -21.06 3.65
C GLN A 165 -18.31 -21.36 2.23
N GLY A 166 -18.76 -22.47 1.63
CA GLY A 166 -18.38 -22.90 0.30
C GLY A 166 -17.06 -23.69 0.28
N GLU A 167 -16.60 -23.96 -0.90
CA GLU A 167 -15.34 -24.68 -1.17
C GLU A 167 -14.72 -24.14 -2.45
N CYS A 168 -13.42 -24.21 -2.56
CA CYS A 168 -12.70 -23.75 -3.73
C CYS A 168 -11.40 -24.50 -3.94
N GLU A 169 -10.94 -24.48 -5.16
CA GLU A 169 -9.62 -24.96 -5.54
C GLU A 169 -8.68 -23.75 -5.66
N VAL A 170 -7.54 -23.81 -4.99
CA VAL A 170 -6.60 -22.69 -4.85
C VAL A 170 -5.26 -23.05 -5.46
N ASN A 171 -4.76 -22.19 -6.32
CA ASN A 171 -3.39 -22.29 -6.82
C ASN A 171 -2.47 -21.48 -5.92
N GLU A 172 -1.61 -22.15 -5.20
CA GLU A 172 -0.67 -21.56 -4.25
C GLU A 172 0.77 -21.44 -4.81
N SER A 173 0.96 -21.63 -6.11
CA SER A 173 2.28 -21.73 -6.76
C SER A 173 3.18 -20.51 -6.53
N PHE A 174 2.61 -19.31 -6.45
CA PHE A 174 3.36 -18.08 -6.15
C PHE A 174 3.87 -18.02 -4.71
N VAL A 175 3.30 -18.83 -3.82
CA VAL A 175 3.59 -18.79 -2.38
C VAL A 175 4.43 -19.98 -1.96
N THR A 176 4.04 -21.17 -2.41
CA THR A 176 4.71 -22.44 -2.05
C THR A 176 5.72 -22.92 -3.09
N GLY A 177 5.57 -22.49 -4.35
CA GLY A 177 6.34 -22.98 -5.49
C GLY A 177 5.78 -24.26 -6.10
N GLU A 178 4.72 -24.82 -5.54
CA GLU A 178 4.06 -26.03 -6.05
C GLU A 178 3.00 -25.65 -7.08
N ALA A 179 3.05 -26.27 -8.26
CA ALA A 179 2.16 -25.92 -9.37
C ALA A 179 0.76 -26.54 -9.25
N GLU A 180 0.58 -27.54 -8.39
CA GLU A 180 -0.71 -28.20 -8.20
C GLU A 180 -1.67 -27.34 -7.38
N SER A 181 -2.91 -27.27 -7.85
CA SER A 181 -3.98 -26.60 -7.10
C SER A 181 -4.47 -27.49 -5.96
N VAL A 182 -4.82 -26.90 -4.85
CA VAL A 182 -5.25 -27.58 -3.62
C VAL A 182 -6.72 -27.29 -3.35
N PHE A 183 -7.52 -28.33 -3.09
CA PHE A 183 -8.89 -28.15 -2.62
C PHE A 183 -8.90 -27.65 -1.17
N LYS A 184 -9.73 -26.64 -0.92
CA LYS A 184 -9.91 -26.02 0.39
C LYS A 184 -11.38 -26.06 0.78
N HIS A 185 -11.62 -26.40 2.03
CA HIS A 185 -12.93 -26.55 2.64
C HIS A 185 -13.15 -25.55 3.79
N ILE A 186 -14.35 -25.54 4.34
CA ILE A 186 -14.69 -24.69 5.48
C ILE A 186 -13.69 -24.92 6.64
N GLY A 187 -13.15 -23.83 7.15
CA GLY A 187 -12.14 -23.80 8.20
C GLY A 187 -10.69 -23.80 7.71
N ASP A 188 -10.46 -24.07 6.43
CA ASP A 188 -9.11 -24.02 5.86
C ASP A 188 -8.62 -22.60 5.65
N ALA A 189 -7.31 -22.43 5.78
CA ALA A 189 -6.64 -21.16 5.54
C ALA A 189 -6.34 -20.98 4.04
N LEU A 190 -6.61 -19.78 3.57
CA LEU A 190 -6.26 -19.26 2.26
C LEU A 190 -5.11 -18.27 2.41
N LEU A 191 -4.01 -18.48 1.69
CA LEU A 191 -2.81 -17.68 1.81
C LEU A 191 -2.83 -16.49 0.83
N SER A 192 -2.44 -15.31 1.30
CA SER A 192 -2.26 -14.13 0.45
C SER A 192 -1.27 -14.41 -0.69
N GLY A 193 -1.55 -13.88 -1.88
CA GLY A 193 -0.76 -14.11 -3.09
C GLY A 193 -1.20 -15.31 -3.93
N SER A 194 -2.05 -16.19 -3.41
CA SER A 194 -2.65 -17.31 -4.16
C SER A 194 -3.82 -16.85 -5.03
N PHE A 195 -4.30 -17.72 -5.91
CA PHE A 195 -5.45 -17.48 -6.79
C PHE A 195 -6.50 -18.57 -6.61
N ILE A 196 -7.77 -18.20 -6.67
CA ILE A 196 -8.86 -19.16 -6.78
C ILE A 196 -8.89 -19.71 -8.22
N ALA A 197 -8.53 -20.98 -8.39
CA ALA A 197 -8.53 -21.65 -9.68
C ALA A 197 -9.96 -22.00 -10.10
N SER A 198 -10.75 -22.56 -9.20
CA SER A 198 -12.15 -22.92 -9.43
C SER A 198 -12.97 -22.84 -8.15
N GLY A 199 -14.30 -22.78 -8.28
CA GLY A 199 -15.23 -22.69 -7.16
C GLY A 199 -15.51 -21.25 -6.69
N GLU A 200 -16.28 -21.16 -5.60
CA GLU A 200 -16.64 -19.92 -4.94
C GLU A 200 -16.72 -20.16 -3.43
N CYS A 201 -16.12 -19.26 -2.65
CA CYS A 201 -16.19 -19.34 -1.21
C CYS A 201 -16.34 -17.97 -0.57
N ILE A 202 -16.89 -17.98 0.64
CA ILE A 202 -16.97 -16.81 1.51
C ILE A 202 -15.97 -17.03 2.64
N ALA A 203 -15.06 -16.08 2.81
CA ALA A 203 -13.98 -16.20 3.77
C ALA A 203 -13.88 -14.93 4.64
N ARG A 204 -13.29 -15.06 5.81
CA ARG A 204 -12.99 -13.93 6.69
C ARG A 204 -11.51 -13.57 6.56
N ALA A 205 -11.22 -12.30 6.39
CA ALA A 205 -9.85 -11.77 6.39
C ALA A 205 -9.24 -11.89 7.79
N ASP A 206 -8.29 -12.80 7.96
CA ASP A 206 -7.69 -13.16 9.25
C ASP A 206 -6.37 -12.44 9.52
N LYS A 207 -5.52 -12.30 8.48
CA LYS A 207 -4.29 -11.51 8.54
C LYS A 207 -4.21 -10.58 7.33
N ILE A 208 -3.90 -9.34 7.59
CA ILE A 208 -3.85 -8.27 6.59
C ILE A 208 -2.51 -7.55 6.62
N ALA A 209 -2.23 -6.76 5.58
CA ALA A 209 -1.06 -5.91 5.44
C ALA A 209 0.28 -6.66 5.61
N ASP A 210 1.13 -6.20 6.50
CA ASP A 210 2.47 -6.75 6.75
C ASP A 210 2.49 -8.07 7.54
N ARG A 211 1.32 -8.57 7.97
CA ARG A 211 1.17 -9.84 8.70
C ARG A 211 0.76 -11.02 7.83
N THR A 212 0.48 -10.78 6.56
CA THR A 212 0.17 -11.86 5.63
C THR A 212 1.37 -12.79 5.46
N TYR A 213 1.09 -14.03 5.08
CA TYR A 213 2.11 -15.05 4.87
C TYR A 213 3.17 -14.59 3.86
N ILE A 214 2.76 -14.00 2.74
CA ILE A 214 3.69 -13.47 1.73
C ILE A 214 4.56 -12.32 2.26
N SER A 215 4.03 -11.49 3.14
CA SER A 215 4.79 -10.42 3.79
C SER A 215 5.85 -10.98 4.75
N SER A 216 5.56 -12.09 5.43
CA SER A 216 6.49 -12.77 6.32
C SER A 216 7.68 -13.37 5.55
N ILE A 217 7.42 -14.02 4.40
CA ILE A 217 8.48 -14.54 3.50
C ILE A 217 9.35 -13.40 2.99
N SER A 218 8.74 -12.32 2.51
CA SER A 218 9.48 -11.15 1.98
C SER A 218 10.37 -10.50 3.05
N ARG A 219 9.94 -10.49 4.30
CA ARG A 219 10.73 -9.97 5.43
C ARG A 219 11.93 -10.86 5.73
N SER A 220 11.72 -12.17 5.78
CA SER A 220 12.79 -13.16 5.98
C SER A 220 13.86 -13.07 4.88
N ALA A 221 13.45 -12.98 3.62
CA ALA A 221 14.37 -12.83 2.49
C ALA A 221 15.20 -11.53 2.55
N LYS A 222 14.63 -10.41 3.02
CA LYS A 222 15.35 -9.15 3.20
C LYS A 222 16.38 -9.21 4.34
N THR A 223 16.12 -9.99 5.37
CA THR A 223 17.04 -10.16 6.51
C THR A 223 18.28 -10.93 6.10
N ILE A 224 18.12 -12.02 5.33
CA ILE A 224 19.24 -12.85 4.82
C ILE A 224 20.18 -12.04 3.90
N ARG A 225 19.64 -11.08 3.13
CA ARG A 225 20.43 -10.25 2.21
C ARG A 225 21.28 -9.17 2.90
N LYS A 226 21.04 -8.90 4.18
CA LYS A 226 21.78 -7.89 4.96
C LYS A 226 22.92 -8.46 5.80
N THR A 227 23.05 -9.79 5.85
CA THR A 227 24.17 -10.51 6.47
C THR A 227 25.17 -10.88 5.40
#